data_54377e17b7f8e55ffea1147f32a88996
#
_entry.id   54377e17b7f8e55ffea1147f32a88996
#
_cell.length_a   1.000
_cell.length_b   1.000
_cell.length_c   1.000
_cell.angle_alpha   90.00
_cell.angle_beta   90.00
_cell.angle_gamma   90.00
#
_symmetry.space_group_name_H-M   'P 1'
#
loop_
_entity.id
_entity.type
_entity.pdbx_description
1 polymer ?
#
loop_
_entity_poly.entity_id
_entity_poly.type
_entity_poly.pdbx_seq_one_letter_code
_entity_poly.pdbx_strand_id
1 'polypeptide(L)'
;MSAEIKPYRISIGDDVLDDLKSRLRNTRWPEAELVEDWSQGAPLKWIKDICRYWSEEYDWRGREARLNRFAQFTTEIDGLDIHFLHVRSPHPEAMPLIITHGWPGSVVEFHKVIEPLTDPTVHGGNAADAFHVVCPSLPGFGFSEKPKTTGWGVGRIASSWAVLMDRLGYSRYGAQGGDWGSAITTAIGAQDAEHCAGIHVTLAMSTRPNVEGQPTPEEMRALNGIQHYADWDSGYSKQQSTRPQTLGYGLTDSPSGQAAWILEKFWAWTDCDGHPENILGRDELLDNVMLYWVTATAASSARIYWESFGAERRTVHKVGVPTGVAAFPREIVTPVRRWMETNFSNIQHWSEMPKGGHFAAFEQPALFVDDVRAFFRKLR
;
A
#
# COMPACT_ATOMS: atom_id res chain seq x y z
N MET A 1 -16.00 6.57 23.79
CA MET A 1 -15.39 5.73 22.75
C MET A 1 -14.37 4.84 23.44
N SER A 2 -14.39 3.53 23.16
CA SER A 2 -13.50 2.57 23.82
C SER A 2 -12.09 2.71 23.27
N ALA A 3 -11.10 2.94 24.15
CA ALA A 3 -9.67 2.88 23.79
C ALA A 3 -9.13 1.45 23.77
N GLU A 4 -10.01 0.44 23.85
CA GLU A 4 -9.67 -0.96 23.95
C GLU A 4 -9.03 -1.49 22.67
N ILE A 5 -7.92 -2.18 22.82
CA ILE A 5 -7.25 -2.93 21.74
C ILE A 5 -7.66 -4.40 21.90
N LYS A 6 -8.36 -4.95 20.90
CA LYS A 6 -8.88 -6.31 20.92
C LYS A 6 -8.06 -7.20 20.00
N PRO A 7 -7.66 -8.40 20.44
CA PRO A 7 -7.07 -9.39 19.55
C PRO A 7 -8.02 -9.69 18.37
N TYR A 8 -7.45 -9.79 17.18
CA TYR A 8 -8.16 -10.14 15.96
C TYR A 8 -7.54 -11.38 15.31
N ARG A 9 -8.37 -12.22 14.74
CA ARG A 9 -7.94 -13.39 13.98
C ARG A 9 -8.79 -13.51 12.72
N ILE A 10 -8.15 -13.64 11.57
CA ILE A 10 -8.84 -13.89 10.30
C ILE A 10 -9.48 -15.29 10.39
N SER A 11 -10.77 -15.37 10.14
CA SER A 11 -11.55 -16.61 10.10
C SER A 11 -12.69 -16.44 9.11
N ILE A 12 -12.46 -16.86 7.87
CA ILE A 12 -13.44 -16.73 6.79
C ILE A 12 -14.32 -17.98 6.75
N GLY A 13 -15.64 -17.80 6.70
CA GLY A 13 -16.61 -18.90 6.61
C GLY A 13 -16.43 -19.72 5.32
N ASP A 14 -16.74 -21.02 5.39
CA ASP A 14 -16.69 -21.89 4.20
C ASP A 14 -17.72 -21.46 3.15
N ASP A 15 -18.86 -20.91 3.58
CA ASP A 15 -19.90 -20.36 2.71
C ASP A 15 -19.38 -19.23 1.80
N VAL A 16 -18.50 -18.36 2.30
CA VAL A 16 -17.85 -17.30 1.52
C VAL A 16 -16.91 -17.90 0.47
N LEU A 17 -16.17 -18.94 0.85
CA LEU A 17 -15.22 -19.61 -0.05
C LEU A 17 -15.96 -20.43 -1.13
N ASP A 18 -17.07 -21.06 -0.77
CA ASP A 18 -17.90 -21.82 -1.71
C ASP A 18 -18.62 -20.89 -2.70
N ASP A 19 -19.11 -19.73 -2.25
CA ASP A 19 -19.67 -18.69 -3.12
C ASP A 19 -18.60 -18.19 -4.11
N LEU A 20 -17.39 -17.89 -3.62
CA LEU A 20 -16.26 -17.51 -4.48
C LEU A 20 -16.00 -18.54 -5.58
N LYS A 21 -15.84 -19.81 -5.20
CA LYS A 21 -15.58 -20.89 -6.16
C LYS A 21 -16.73 -21.06 -7.16
N SER A 22 -17.97 -20.90 -6.67
CA SER A 22 -19.16 -20.93 -7.55
C SER A 22 -19.14 -19.81 -8.58
N ARG A 23 -18.84 -18.58 -8.16
CA ARG A 23 -18.75 -17.41 -9.06
C ARG A 23 -17.63 -17.55 -10.07
N LEU A 24 -16.44 -18.03 -9.65
CA LEU A 24 -15.32 -18.28 -10.55
C LEU A 24 -15.69 -19.29 -11.65
N ARG A 25 -16.36 -20.41 -11.30
CA ARG A 25 -16.83 -21.42 -12.25
C ARG A 25 -17.89 -20.91 -13.21
N ASN A 26 -18.73 -19.97 -12.76
CA ASN A 26 -19.82 -19.40 -13.55
C ASN A 26 -19.48 -18.07 -14.21
N THR A 27 -18.19 -17.70 -14.28
CA THR A 27 -17.75 -16.44 -14.91
C THR A 27 -18.20 -16.35 -16.35
N ARG A 28 -18.85 -15.24 -16.69
CA ARG A 28 -19.12 -14.86 -18.09
C ARG A 28 -17.94 -14.12 -18.65
N TRP A 29 -17.15 -14.79 -19.45
CA TRP A 29 -15.94 -14.23 -20.03
C TRP A 29 -16.26 -13.27 -21.18
N PRO A 30 -15.56 -12.13 -21.30
CA PRO A 30 -15.60 -11.29 -22.49
C PRO A 30 -14.88 -11.98 -23.66
N GLU A 31 -14.97 -11.38 -24.84
CA GLU A 31 -14.07 -11.66 -25.94
C GLU A 31 -12.61 -11.35 -25.56
N ALA A 32 -11.67 -11.95 -26.31
CA ALA A 32 -10.25 -11.67 -26.08
C ALA A 32 -9.88 -10.28 -26.58
N GLU A 33 -8.82 -9.73 -26.00
CA GLU A 33 -8.11 -8.55 -26.49
C GLU A 33 -7.66 -8.74 -27.95
N LEU A 34 -7.50 -7.63 -28.67
CA LEU A 34 -7.12 -7.62 -30.09
C LEU A 34 -5.60 -7.44 -30.31
N VAL A 35 -4.83 -7.47 -29.23
CA VAL A 35 -3.37 -7.29 -29.19
C VAL A 35 -2.71 -8.49 -28.53
N GLU A 36 -1.42 -8.67 -28.75
CA GLU A 36 -0.66 -9.77 -28.15
C GLU A 36 0.05 -9.38 -26.85
N ASP A 37 -0.18 -8.17 -26.38
CA ASP A 37 0.45 -7.59 -25.17
C ASP A 37 -0.61 -7.06 -24.19
N TRP A 38 -0.17 -6.33 -23.17
CA TRP A 38 -1.04 -5.77 -22.12
C TRP A 38 -1.62 -4.38 -22.46
N SER A 39 -1.42 -3.88 -23.70
CA SER A 39 -1.81 -2.51 -24.05
C SER A 39 -3.33 -2.25 -24.03
N GLN A 40 -4.14 -3.31 -24.08
CA GLN A 40 -5.59 -3.27 -23.87
C GLN A 40 -6.02 -3.74 -22.47
N GLY A 41 -5.07 -3.96 -21.55
CA GLY A 41 -5.33 -4.43 -20.19
C GLY A 41 -4.90 -5.89 -19.96
N ALA A 42 -5.36 -6.49 -18.88
CA ALA A 42 -4.99 -7.84 -18.49
C ALA A 42 -5.46 -8.89 -19.53
N PRO A 43 -4.56 -9.72 -20.11
CA PRO A 43 -4.92 -10.67 -21.14
C PRO A 43 -5.92 -11.72 -20.65
N LEU A 44 -6.97 -11.97 -21.46
CA LEU A 44 -8.04 -12.91 -21.13
C LEU A 44 -7.52 -14.31 -20.78
N LYS A 45 -6.53 -14.78 -21.54
CA LYS A 45 -5.92 -16.09 -21.32
C LYS A 45 -5.33 -16.21 -19.91
N TRP A 46 -4.59 -15.18 -19.47
CA TRP A 46 -3.96 -15.17 -18.14
C TRP A 46 -5.00 -15.04 -17.02
N ILE A 47 -5.99 -14.16 -17.17
CA ILE A 47 -7.06 -14.02 -16.17
C ILE A 47 -7.87 -15.33 -16.04
N LYS A 48 -8.16 -16.01 -17.14
CA LYS A 48 -8.78 -17.35 -17.08
C LYS A 48 -7.93 -18.36 -16.33
N ASP A 49 -6.63 -18.39 -16.58
CA ASP A 49 -5.72 -19.33 -15.94
C ASP A 49 -5.56 -19.06 -14.44
N ILE A 50 -5.41 -17.79 -14.04
CA ILE A 50 -5.32 -17.44 -12.61
C ILE A 50 -6.65 -17.65 -11.87
N CYS A 51 -7.79 -17.42 -12.51
CA CYS A 51 -9.10 -17.70 -11.92
C CYS A 51 -9.36 -19.22 -11.79
N ARG A 52 -8.90 -20.02 -12.75
CA ARG A 52 -8.92 -21.48 -12.62
C ARG A 52 -8.06 -21.94 -11.43
N TYR A 53 -6.81 -21.47 -11.37
CA TYR A 53 -5.91 -21.74 -10.25
C TYR A 53 -6.54 -21.32 -8.91
N TRP A 54 -7.16 -20.16 -8.85
CA TRP A 54 -7.81 -19.63 -7.66
C TRP A 54 -8.96 -20.53 -7.18
N SER A 55 -9.76 -21.09 -8.11
CA SER A 55 -10.90 -21.94 -7.76
C SER A 55 -10.49 -23.38 -7.41
N GLU A 56 -9.41 -23.92 -7.99
CA GLU A 56 -9.07 -25.33 -7.96
C GLU A 56 -7.85 -25.67 -7.10
N GLU A 57 -6.85 -24.80 -7.05
CA GLU A 57 -5.52 -25.10 -6.50
C GLU A 57 -5.14 -24.20 -5.32
N TYR A 58 -5.66 -22.96 -5.27
CA TYR A 58 -5.31 -22.00 -4.23
C TYR A 58 -5.86 -22.43 -2.86
N ASP A 59 -4.97 -22.70 -1.90
CA ASP A 59 -5.30 -23.12 -0.55
C ASP A 59 -5.51 -21.94 0.39
N TRP A 60 -6.72 -21.38 0.42
CA TRP A 60 -7.03 -20.30 1.36
C TRP A 60 -6.73 -20.67 2.81
N ARG A 61 -7.03 -21.89 3.27
CA ARG A 61 -6.83 -22.25 4.69
C ARG A 61 -5.34 -22.20 5.08
N GLY A 62 -4.46 -22.67 4.21
CA GLY A 62 -3.02 -22.53 4.39
C GLY A 62 -2.58 -21.05 4.37
N ARG A 63 -3.16 -20.25 3.48
CA ARG A 63 -2.86 -18.80 3.38
C ARG A 63 -3.41 -18.03 4.58
N GLU A 64 -4.64 -18.31 5.03
CA GLU A 64 -5.23 -17.74 6.23
C GLU A 64 -4.39 -18.03 7.48
N ALA A 65 -3.91 -19.26 7.62
CA ALA A 65 -2.99 -19.63 8.71
C ALA A 65 -1.68 -18.82 8.64
N ARG A 66 -1.14 -18.60 7.44
CA ARG A 66 0.06 -17.79 7.21
C ARG A 66 -0.18 -16.31 7.54
N LEU A 67 -1.33 -15.75 7.17
CA LEU A 67 -1.72 -14.39 7.52
C LEU A 67 -1.87 -14.22 9.03
N ASN A 68 -2.41 -15.23 9.70
CA ASN A 68 -2.60 -15.26 11.15
C ASN A 68 -1.33 -15.53 11.98
N ARG A 69 -0.16 -15.74 11.37
CA ARG A 69 1.09 -15.91 12.11
C ARG A 69 1.55 -14.64 12.81
N PHE A 70 1.18 -13.47 12.27
CA PHE A 70 1.42 -12.18 12.89
C PHE A 70 0.27 -11.82 13.83
N ALA A 71 0.60 -11.27 14.99
CA ALA A 71 -0.41 -10.79 15.93
C ALA A 71 -1.20 -9.63 15.32
N GLN A 72 -2.53 -9.77 15.34
CA GLN A 72 -3.49 -8.85 14.74
C GLN A 72 -4.46 -8.34 15.80
N PHE A 73 -4.90 -7.12 15.61
CA PHE A 73 -5.78 -6.43 16.56
C PHE A 73 -6.78 -5.54 15.84
N THR A 74 -7.82 -5.14 16.56
CA THR A 74 -8.71 -4.04 16.20
C THR A 74 -8.82 -3.04 17.34
N THR A 75 -9.04 -1.79 17.01
CA THR A 75 -9.38 -0.73 17.97
C THR A 75 -10.32 0.28 17.29
N GLU A 76 -11.30 0.79 18.03
CA GLU A 76 -12.19 1.81 17.51
C GLU A 76 -11.49 3.17 17.49
N ILE A 77 -11.33 3.78 16.32
CA ILE A 77 -10.83 5.14 16.17
C ILE A 77 -11.86 5.95 15.38
N ASP A 78 -12.34 7.02 15.96
CA ASP A 78 -13.24 7.97 15.33
C ASP A 78 -14.51 7.31 14.75
N GLY A 79 -15.02 6.29 15.47
CA GLY A 79 -16.23 5.55 15.14
C GLY A 79 -16.05 4.43 14.13
N LEU A 80 -14.81 4.04 13.80
CA LEU A 80 -14.49 2.88 12.97
C LEU A 80 -13.58 1.90 13.69
N ASP A 81 -13.88 0.61 13.59
CA ASP A 81 -12.96 -0.45 13.98
C ASP A 81 -11.80 -0.52 12.97
N ILE A 82 -10.62 -0.16 13.41
CA ILE A 82 -9.38 -0.21 12.63
C ILE A 82 -8.64 -1.50 12.94
N HIS A 83 -8.46 -2.33 11.91
CA HIS A 83 -7.64 -3.52 11.95
C HIS A 83 -6.16 -3.17 11.73
N PHE A 84 -5.26 -3.82 12.47
CA PHE A 84 -3.82 -3.66 12.27
C PHE A 84 -3.02 -4.88 12.73
N LEU A 85 -1.89 -5.11 12.06
CA LEU A 85 -0.84 -6.00 12.56
C LEU A 85 0.00 -5.21 13.57
N HIS A 86 0.36 -5.85 14.68
CA HIS A 86 1.31 -5.27 15.62
C HIS A 86 2.30 -6.35 16.08
N VAL A 87 3.50 -6.28 15.55
CA VAL A 87 4.55 -7.26 15.81
C VAL A 87 5.66 -6.57 16.61
N ARG A 88 5.76 -6.96 17.88
CA ARG A 88 6.81 -6.47 18.77
C ARG A 88 8.12 -7.19 18.51
N SER A 89 9.18 -6.42 18.45
CA SER A 89 10.55 -6.94 18.42
C SER A 89 10.90 -7.62 19.75
N PRO A 90 11.73 -8.69 19.76
CA PRO A 90 12.34 -9.21 20.96
C PRO A 90 13.40 -8.26 21.56
N HIS A 91 13.84 -7.25 20.81
CA HIS A 91 14.86 -6.30 21.25
C HIS A 91 14.19 -5.12 21.96
N PRO A 92 14.53 -4.84 23.25
CA PRO A 92 13.81 -3.85 24.06
C PRO A 92 13.94 -2.41 23.56
N GLU A 93 15.05 -2.07 22.90
CA GLU A 93 15.33 -0.74 22.36
C GLU A 93 14.82 -0.56 20.91
N ALA A 94 13.97 -1.48 20.45
CA ALA A 94 13.41 -1.40 19.08
C ALA A 94 12.57 -0.13 18.91
N MET A 95 12.80 0.58 17.82
CA MET A 95 12.07 1.80 17.49
C MET A 95 10.65 1.46 16.97
N PRO A 96 9.59 2.11 17.46
CA PRO A 96 8.26 1.93 16.88
C PRO A 96 8.22 2.46 15.44
N LEU A 97 7.63 1.67 14.54
CA LEU A 97 7.49 2.01 13.12
C LEU A 97 6.08 1.66 12.63
N ILE A 98 5.34 2.66 12.18
CA ILE A 98 4.09 2.42 11.48
C ILE A 98 4.36 2.37 9.98
N ILE A 99 3.84 1.31 9.31
CA ILE A 99 3.99 1.11 7.87
C ILE A 99 2.60 1.07 7.23
N THR A 100 2.36 1.95 6.27
CA THR A 100 1.04 2.13 5.65
C THR A 100 1.07 1.74 4.17
N HIS A 101 0.15 0.83 3.79
CA HIS A 101 -0.07 0.40 2.41
C HIS A 101 -0.94 1.41 1.62
N GLY A 102 -1.22 1.08 0.37
CA GLY A 102 -2.13 1.83 -0.48
C GLY A 102 -3.09 0.96 -1.30
N TRP A 103 -3.53 1.46 -2.44
CA TRP A 103 -4.40 0.76 -3.38
C TRP A 103 -3.60 0.38 -4.66
N PRO A 104 -3.74 -0.82 -5.22
CA PRO A 104 -4.60 -1.94 -4.81
C PRO A 104 -3.92 -2.91 -3.83
N GLY A 105 -2.98 -2.44 -3.04
CA GLY A 105 -2.27 -3.23 -2.07
C GLY A 105 -3.04 -3.43 -0.76
N SER A 106 -2.38 -4.05 0.19
CA SER A 106 -2.90 -4.35 1.53
C SER A 106 -1.74 -4.64 2.50
N VAL A 107 -2.05 -4.99 3.74
CA VAL A 107 -1.03 -5.43 4.72
C VAL A 107 -0.23 -6.66 4.26
N VAL A 108 -0.69 -7.40 3.25
CA VAL A 108 0.04 -8.53 2.64
C VAL A 108 1.38 -8.09 2.05
N GLU A 109 1.47 -6.87 1.53
CA GLU A 109 2.72 -6.33 0.98
C GLU A 109 3.89 -6.40 1.97
N PHE A 110 3.60 -6.33 3.29
CA PHE A 110 4.61 -6.23 4.33
C PHE A 110 5.01 -7.60 4.92
N HIS A 111 4.38 -8.69 4.52
CA HIS A 111 4.60 -10.01 5.11
C HIS A 111 6.03 -10.52 4.97
N LYS A 112 6.77 -10.06 3.95
CA LYS A 112 8.19 -10.42 3.75
C LYS A 112 9.15 -9.55 4.54
N VAL A 113 8.72 -8.38 5.01
CA VAL A 113 9.58 -7.38 5.66
C VAL A 113 9.38 -7.27 7.16
N ILE A 114 8.22 -7.73 7.69
CA ILE A 114 7.92 -7.65 9.14
C ILE A 114 8.97 -8.38 9.97
N GLU A 115 9.26 -9.64 9.70
CA GLU A 115 10.24 -10.40 10.49
C GLU A 115 11.66 -9.82 10.40
N PRO A 116 12.21 -9.50 9.20
CA PRO A 116 13.49 -8.82 9.12
C PRO A 116 13.54 -7.51 9.90
N LEU A 117 12.48 -6.70 9.86
CA LEU A 117 12.44 -5.43 10.61
C LEU A 117 12.32 -5.65 12.13
N THR A 118 11.57 -6.66 12.57
CA THR A 118 11.34 -6.88 14.01
C THR A 118 12.46 -7.66 14.70
N ASP A 119 13.05 -8.64 14.00
CA ASP A 119 14.20 -9.40 14.52
C ASP A 119 15.34 -9.45 13.48
N PRO A 120 16.07 -8.34 13.34
CA PRO A 120 17.18 -8.28 12.39
C PRO A 120 18.27 -9.31 12.64
N THR A 121 18.45 -9.77 13.88
CA THR A 121 19.56 -10.66 14.23
C THR A 121 19.47 -12.04 13.61
N VAL A 122 18.27 -12.58 13.44
CA VAL A 122 18.06 -13.86 12.72
C VAL A 122 18.14 -13.72 11.20
N HIS A 123 18.22 -12.49 10.71
CA HIS A 123 18.38 -12.14 9.28
C HIS A 123 19.73 -11.48 8.98
N GLY A 124 20.74 -11.68 9.83
CA GLY A 124 22.11 -11.17 9.62
C GLY A 124 22.29 -9.67 9.88
N GLY A 125 21.30 -9.01 10.48
CA GLY A 125 21.36 -7.60 10.86
C GLY A 125 21.75 -7.36 12.30
N ASN A 126 21.67 -6.09 12.77
CA ASN A 126 22.02 -5.67 14.11
C ASN A 126 20.74 -5.44 14.95
N ALA A 127 20.75 -5.89 16.21
CA ALA A 127 19.67 -5.64 17.18
C ALA A 127 19.30 -4.15 17.31
N ALA A 128 20.29 -3.26 17.19
CA ALA A 128 20.07 -1.81 17.20
C ALA A 128 19.22 -1.30 16.03
N ASP A 129 19.04 -2.08 14.96
CA ASP A 129 18.19 -1.72 13.81
C ASP A 129 16.77 -2.27 13.91
N ALA A 130 16.40 -2.89 15.03
CA ALA A 130 15.09 -3.51 15.22
C ALA A 130 13.96 -2.49 15.35
N PHE A 131 12.76 -2.91 14.90
CA PHE A 131 11.54 -2.09 15.01
C PHE A 131 10.41 -2.87 15.71
N HIS A 132 9.58 -2.17 16.46
CA HIS A 132 8.22 -2.62 16.74
C HIS A 132 7.35 -2.19 15.54
N VAL A 133 6.82 -3.14 14.80
CA VAL A 133 6.13 -2.84 13.53
C VAL A 133 4.62 -2.82 13.72
N VAL A 134 3.98 -1.74 13.25
CA VAL A 134 2.52 -1.57 13.19
C VAL A 134 2.11 -1.41 11.73
N CYS A 135 1.25 -2.31 11.22
CA CYS A 135 0.74 -2.23 9.85
C CYS A 135 -0.79 -2.15 9.87
N PRO A 136 -1.39 -0.95 9.87
CA PRO A 136 -2.84 -0.83 9.83
C PRO A 136 -3.39 -1.11 8.43
N SER A 137 -4.57 -1.75 8.38
CA SER A 137 -5.42 -1.72 7.19
C SER A 137 -6.10 -0.38 7.09
N LEU A 138 -6.04 0.27 5.94
CA LEU A 138 -6.71 1.56 5.71
C LEU A 138 -8.22 1.46 5.97
N PRO A 139 -8.89 2.54 6.42
CA PRO A 139 -10.34 2.58 6.53
C PRO A 139 -11.03 2.16 5.23
N GLY A 140 -11.90 1.14 5.31
CA GLY A 140 -12.57 0.58 4.14
C GLY A 140 -11.73 -0.41 3.32
N PHE A 141 -10.56 -0.82 3.81
CA PHE A 141 -9.70 -1.85 3.22
C PHE A 141 -9.55 -3.04 4.15
N GLY A 142 -9.40 -4.23 3.57
CA GLY A 142 -9.14 -5.44 4.33
C GLY A 142 -10.12 -5.59 5.49
N PHE A 143 -9.61 -5.82 6.68
CA PHE A 143 -10.44 -6.07 7.87
C PHE A 143 -10.77 -4.81 8.68
N SER A 144 -10.37 -3.62 8.26
CA SER A 144 -10.87 -2.37 8.84
C SER A 144 -12.31 -2.09 8.42
N GLU A 145 -13.11 -1.50 9.32
CA GLU A 145 -14.50 -1.16 9.04
C GLU A 145 -14.61 -0.17 7.87
N LYS A 146 -15.70 -0.31 7.11
CA LYS A 146 -16.01 0.57 5.98
C LYS A 146 -16.60 1.89 6.49
N PRO A 147 -16.04 3.04 6.12
CA PRO A 147 -16.62 4.33 6.50
C PRO A 147 -18.08 4.46 6.10
N LYS A 148 -18.90 4.91 7.04
CA LYS A 148 -20.35 5.16 6.87
C LYS A 148 -20.64 6.64 6.55
N THR A 149 -19.63 7.50 6.66
CA THR A 149 -19.72 8.94 6.39
C THR A 149 -18.54 9.36 5.51
N THR A 150 -18.68 10.48 4.82
CA THR A 150 -17.58 11.12 4.08
C THR A 150 -16.56 11.74 5.03
N GLY A 151 -15.41 12.15 4.48
CA GLY A 151 -14.35 12.85 5.22
C GLY A 151 -13.17 11.95 5.62
N TRP A 152 -13.13 10.68 5.21
CA TRP A 152 -12.03 9.77 5.46
C TRP A 152 -10.93 9.85 4.39
N GLY A 153 -10.44 11.07 4.16
CA GLY A 153 -9.27 11.33 3.31
C GLY A 153 -7.95 11.22 4.07
N VAL A 154 -6.86 11.48 3.35
CA VAL A 154 -5.47 11.34 3.83
C VAL A 154 -5.22 11.99 5.19
N GLY A 155 -5.66 13.23 5.40
CA GLY A 155 -5.40 13.96 6.64
C GLY A 155 -6.07 13.34 7.88
N ARG A 156 -7.32 12.86 7.74
CA ARG A 156 -8.03 12.19 8.84
C ARG A 156 -7.42 10.83 9.16
N ILE A 157 -7.01 10.09 8.14
CA ILE A 157 -6.32 8.81 8.33
C ILE A 157 -5.00 9.03 9.06
N ALA A 158 -4.22 10.05 8.67
CA ALA A 158 -2.97 10.40 9.36
C ALA A 158 -3.19 10.71 10.85
N SER A 159 -4.22 11.51 11.18
CA SER A 159 -4.60 11.77 12.58
C SER A 159 -5.01 10.50 13.33
N SER A 160 -5.70 9.57 12.64
CA SER A 160 -6.09 8.28 13.22
C SER A 160 -4.88 7.40 13.51
N TRP A 161 -3.83 7.47 12.70
CA TRP A 161 -2.56 6.74 12.93
C TRP A 161 -1.79 7.30 14.12
N ALA A 162 -1.79 8.62 14.32
CA ALA A 162 -1.23 9.24 15.53
C ALA A 162 -1.96 8.74 16.79
N VAL A 163 -3.29 8.69 16.77
CA VAL A 163 -4.11 8.11 17.86
C VAL A 163 -3.79 6.62 18.07
N LEU A 164 -3.60 5.85 17.01
CA LEU A 164 -3.25 4.44 17.11
C LEU A 164 -1.90 4.26 17.83
N MET A 165 -0.88 5.03 17.41
CA MET A 165 0.45 4.94 18.01
C MET A 165 0.46 5.37 19.47
N ASP A 166 -0.27 6.42 19.84
CA ASP A 166 -0.45 6.84 21.24
C ASP A 166 -1.13 5.74 22.08
N ARG A 167 -2.20 5.11 21.58
CA ARG A 167 -2.88 4.00 22.27
C ARG A 167 -1.98 2.76 22.49
N LEU A 168 -1.02 2.54 21.60
CA LEU A 168 -0.02 1.49 21.74
C LEU A 168 1.10 1.86 22.72
N GLY A 169 1.09 3.09 23.26
CA GLY A 169 2.07 3.62 24.20
C GLY A 169 3.35 4.15 23.55
N TYR A 170 3.29 4.47 22.27
CA TYR A 170 4.43 4.97 21.50
C TYR A 170 4.43 6.50 21.41
N SER A 171 5.12 7.16 22.34
CA SER A 171 5.26 8.63 22.38
C SER A 171 6.19 9.17 21.30
N ARG A 172 7.01 8.31 20.68
CA ARG A 172 7.91 8.66 19.56
C ARG A 172 7.99 7.48 18.59
N TYR A 173 7.77 7.72 17.30
CA TYR A 173 7.75 6.67 16.31
C TYR A 173 8.22 7.14 14.93
N GLY A 174 8.67 6.21 14.08
CA GLY A 174 8.90 6.42 12.65
C GLY A 174 7.65 6.07 11.85
N ALA A 175 7.48 6.70 10.69
CA ALA A 175 6.42 6.36 9.76
C ALA A 175 6.99 6.03 8.37
N GLN A 176 6.46 4.98 7.73
CA GLN A 176 6.81 4.58 6.39
C GLN A 176 5.55 4.38 5.55
N GLY A 177 5.60 4.69 4.25
CA GLY A 177 4.49 4.42 3.34
C GLY A 177 4.87 4.43 1.88
N GLY A 178 4.14 3.61 1.11
CA GLY A 178 4.06 3.60 -0.35
C GLY A 178 2.66 4.00 -0.81
N ASP A 179 2.44 4.40 -2.04
CA ASP A 179 1.13 4.77 -2.60
C ASP A 179 0.37 5.78 -1.72
N TRP A 180 -0.91 5.50 -1.38
CA TRP A 180 -1.67 6.30 -0.39
C TRP A 180 -0.97 6.34 0.96
N GLY A 181 -0.27 5.26 1.33
CA GLY A 181 0.56 5.25 2.52
C GLY A 181 1.65 6.32 2.50
N SER A 182 2.24 6.65 1.35
CA SER A 182 3.18 7.79 1.23
C SER A 182 2.52 9.14 1.51
N ALA A 183 1.31 9.35 0.99
CA ALA A 183 0.56 10.57 1.24
C ALA A 183 0.17 10.70 2.73
N ILE A 184 -0.28 9.58 3.33
CA ILE A 184 -0.63 9.52 4.76
C ILE A 184 0.61 9.74 5.63
N THR A 185 1.72 9.08 5.32
CA THR A 185 3.01 9.24 6.01
C THR A 185 3.50 10.69 5.94
N THR A 186 3.37 11.32 4.77
CA THR A 186 3.67 12.75 4.59
C THR A 186 2.78 13.63 5.47
N ALA A 187 1.49 13.32 5.55
CA ALA A 187 0.56 14.02 6.43
C ALA A 187 0.88 13.82 7.92
N ILE A 188 1.29 12.62 8.35
CA ILE A 188 1.78 12.36 9.72
C ILE A 188 2.97 13.26 10.03
N GLY A 189 3.98 13.30 9.17
CA GLY A 189 5.17 14.14 9.37
C GLY A 189 4.87 15.64 9.47
N ALA A 190 3.74 16.09 8.91
CA ALA A 190 3.30 17.48 8.99
C ALA A 190 2.39 17.76 10.20
N GLN A 191 1.51 16.82 10.55
CA GLN A 191 0.45 17.01 11.56
C GLN A 191 0.87 16.55 12.96
N ASP A 192 1.76 15.55 13.06
CA ASP A 192 2.22 14.96 14.31
C ASP A 192 3.76 15.02 14.44
N ALA A 193 4.33 16.15 14.03
CA ALA A 193 5.78 16.37 14.02
C ALA A 193 6.44 16.26 15.42
N GLU A 194 5.67 16.43 16.48
CA GLU A 194 6.15 16.29 17.87
C GLU A 194 6.48 14.82 18.22
N HIS A 195 5.67 13.87 17.75
CA HIS A 195 5.83 12.45 18.03
C HIS A 195 6.50 11.68 16.89
N CYS A 196 6.40 12.20 15.65
CA CYS A 196 7.00 11.59 14.47
C CYS A 196 8.50 11.87 14.39
N ALA A 197 9.35 10.89 14.69
CA ALA A 197 10.81 11.01 14.63
C ALA A 197 11.34 11.24 13.21
N GLY A 198 10.62 10.77 12.20
CA GLY A 198 10.94 10.92 10.79
C GLY A 198 10.03 10.08 9.91
N ILE A 199 10.00 10.40 8.64
CA ILE A 199 9.20 9.70 7.63
C ILE A 199 10.07 9.11 6.54
N HIS A 200 9.68 7.92 6.03
CA HIS A 200 10.29 7.26 4.90
C HIS A 200 9.23 6.96 3.84
N VAL A 201 9.46 7.36 2.58
CA VAL A 201 8.47 7.21 1.50
C VAL A 201 9.08 6.57 0.26
N THR A 202 8.30 5.72 -0.41
CA THR A 202 8.66 5.10 -1.69
C THR A 202 8.00 5.79 -2.87
N LEU A 203 6.75 6.23 -2.76
CA LEU A 203 6.10 7.11 -3.74
C LEU A 203 6.18 8.56 -3.26
N ALA A 204 7.28 9.23 -3.58
CA ALA A 204 7.53 10.59 -3.14
C ALA A 204 6.91 11.62 -4.11
N MET A 205 5.71 12.08 -3.77
CA MET A 205 5.00 13.11 -4.54
C MET A 205 5.32 14.50 -4.01
N SER A 206 5.57 15.43 -4.93
CA SER A 206 5.75 16.85 -4.61
C SER A 206 4.94 17.72 -5.57
N THR A 207 4.65 18.95 -5.15
CA THR A 207 4.16 19.96 -6.08
C THR A 207 5.31 20.36 -7.00
N ARG A 208 5.08 20.27 -8.31
CA ARG A 208 6.03 20.78 -9.29
C ARG A 208 6.25 22.27 -9.04
N PRO A 209 7.49 22.71 -8.76
CA PRO A 209 7.76 24.13 -8.66
C PRO A 209 7.57 24.80 -10.03
N ASN A 210 7.27 26.09 -10.03
CA ASN A 210 7.43 26.91 -11.24
C ASN A 210 8.92 26.92 -11.58
N VAL A 211 9.31 26.09 -12.53
CA VAL A 211 10.72 25.96 -12.94
C VAL A 211 11.03 27.06 -13.94
N GLU A 212 11.85 28.00 -13.55
CA GLU A 212 12.49 28.90 -14.49
C GLU A 212 13.60 28.13 -15.22
N GLY A 213 13.63 28.20 -16.54
CA GLY A 213 14.64 27.57 -17.39
C GLY A 213 14.20 26.22 -17.99
N GLN A 214 15.12 25.59 -18.71
CA GLN A 214 14.91 24.28 -19.33
C GLN A 214 14.96 23.17 -18.26
N PRO A 215 14.06 22.18 -18.31
CA PRO A 215 14.12 21.02 -17.41
C PRO A 215 15.44 20.26 -17.57
N THR A 216 15.97 19.76 -16.46
CA THR A 216 17.13 18.83 -16.50
C THR A 216 16.72 17.49 -17.14
N PRO A 217 17.67 16.63 -17.56
CA PRO A 217 17.35 15.28 -18.06
C PRO A 217 16.57 14.42 -17.05
N GLU A 218 16.83 14.57 -15.75
CA GLU A 218 16.09 13.90 -14.67
C GLU A 218 14.64 14.40 -14.62
N GLU A 219 14.44 15.70 -14.64
CA GLU A 219 13.11 16.32 -14.65
C GLU A 219 12.32 15.97 -15.91
N MET A 220 13.00 15.88 -17.07
CA MET A 220 12.34 15.44 -18.31
C MET A 220 11.87 13.99 -18.21
N ARG A 221 12.67 13.09 -17.61
CA ARG A 221 12.22 11.71 -17.37
C ARG A 221 11.00 11.67 -16.45
N ALA A 222 11.02 12.42 -15.35
CA ALA A 222 9.89 12.53 -14.43
C ALA A 222 8.63 13.08 -15.12
N LEU A 223 8.77 14.15 -15.92
CA LEU A 223 7.67 14.74 -16.68
C LEU A 223 7.08 13.77 -17.70
N ASN A 224 7.94 13.04 -18.44
CA ASN A 224 7.49 12.03 -19.38
C ASN A 224 6.75 10.87 -18.69
N GLY A 225 7.22 10.44 -17.50
CA GLY A 225 6.54 9.44 -16.67
C GLY A 225 5.16 9.92 -16.20
N ILE A 226 5.06 11.16 -15.70
CA ILE A 226 3.79 11.77 -15.31
C ILE A 226 2.82 11.87 -16.50
N GLN A 227 3.31 12.26 -17.69
CA GLN A 227 2.48 12.34 -18.89
C GLN A 227 2.01 10.96 -19.32
N HIS A 228 2.91 9.96 -19.33
CA HIS A 228 2.53 8.58 -19.64
C HIS A 228 1.46 8.05 -18.69
N TYR A 229 1.64 8.25 -17.38
CA TYR A 229 0.63 7.88 -16.38
C TYR A 229 -0.72 8.58 -16.66
N ALA A 230 -0.70 9.87 -16.94
CA ALA A 230 -1.91 10.63 -17.20
C ALA A 230 -2.67 10.13 -18.45
N ASP A 231 -1.94 9.78 -19.51
CA ASP A 231 -2.51 9.42 -20.80
C ASP A 231 -2.97 7.95 -20.86
N TRP A 232 -2.21 7.03 -20.22
CA TRP A 232 -2.35 5.60 -20.45
C TRP A 232 -2.64 4.76 -19.21
N ASP A 233 -2.35 5.24 -17.98
CA ASP A 233 -2.48 4.41 -16.78
C ASP A 233 -3.41 4.97 -15.71
N SER A 234 -3.82 6.25 -15.81
CA SER A 234 -4.64 6.91 -14.79
C SER A 234 -6.14 6.57 -14.83
N GLY A 235 -6.59 5.75 -15.78
CA GLY A 235 -8.02 5.45 -15.98
C GLY A 235 -8.71 4.93 -14.71
N TYR A 236 -8.08 4.02 -13.98
CA TYR A 236 -8.57 3.50 -12.71
C TYR A 236 -8.76 4.61 -11.66
N SER A 237 -7.76 5.48 -11.52
CA SER A 237 -7.75 6.60 -10.57
C SER A 237 -8.86 7.60 -10.90
N LYS A 238 -9.04 7.91 -12.19
CA LYS A 238 -10.11 8.79 -12.66
C LYS A 238 -11.49 8.22 -12.38
N GLN A 239 -11.69 6.92 -12.63
CA GLN A 239 -12.93 6.23 -12.30
C GLN A 239 -13.21 6.24 -10.79
N GLN A 240 -12.21 5.89 -9.98
CA GLN A 240 -12.34 5.82 -8.53
C GLN A 240 -12.51 7.19 -7.86
N SER A 241 -11.89 8.23 -8.41
CA SER A 241 -12.03 9.60 -7.88
C SER A 241 -13.34 10.28 -8.26
N THR A 242 -14.02 9.83 -9.30
CA THR A 242 -15.25 10.47 -9.80
C THR A 242 -16.52 9.68 -9.49
N ARG A 243 -16.50 8.35 -9.64
CA ARG A 243 -17.68 7.47 -9.49
C ARG A 243 -17.33 6.11 -8.89
N PRO A 244 -16.75 6.07 -7.65
CA PRO A 244 -16.32 4.82 -7.01
C PRO A 244 -17.48 3.84 -6.82
N GLN A 245 -18.66 4.32 -6.47
CA GLN A 245 -19.83 3.47 -6.25
C GLN A 245 -20.25 2.72 -7.52
N THR A 246 -20.21 3.37 -8.68
CA THR A 246 -20.60 2.75 -9.97
C THR A 246 -19.69 1.57 -10.30
N LEU A 247 -18.39 1.71 -10.06
CA LEU A 247 -17.41 0.64 -10.25
C LEU A 247 -17.62 -0.51 -9.25
N GLY A 248 -18.01 -0.17 -8.03
CA GLY A 248 -18.18 -1.12 -6.93
C GLY A 248 -19.15 -2.25 -7.20
N TYR A 249 -20.22 -2.03 -7.97
CA TYR A 249 -21.19 -3.09 -8.31
C TYR A 249 -20.53 -4.24 -9.06
N GLY A 250 -19.75 -3.96 -10.08
CA GLY A 250 -19.06 -4.99 -10.86
C GLY A 250 -17.94 -5.67 -10.08
N LEU A 251 -17.12 -4.90 -9.37
CA LEU A 251 -15.97 -5.46 -8.63
C LEU A 251 -16.37 -6.24 -7.38
N THR A 252 -17.48 -5.92 -6.74
CA THR A 252 -17.98 -6.67 -5.57
C THR A 252 -18.67 -7.96 -5.98
N ASP A 253 -19.26 -8.02 -7.17
CA ASP A 253 -20.04 -9.18 -7.64
C ASP A 253 -19.20 -10.17 -8.45
N SER A 254 -18.17 -9.70 -9.16
CA SER A 254 -17.35 -10.52 -10.04
C SER A 254 -15.92 -10.72 -9.48
N PRO A 255 -15.55 -11.91 -9.00
CA PRO A 255 -14.18 -12.18 -8.56
C PRO A 255 -13.18 -12.08 -9.71
N SER A 256 -13.54 -12.51 -10.92
CA SER A 256 -12.68 -12.36 -12.10
C SER A 256 -12.49 -10.90 -12.51
N GLY A 257 -13.54 -10.08 -12.41
CA GLY A 257 -13.46 -8.65 -12.66
C GLY A 257 -12.60 -7.93 -11.62
N GLN A 258 -12.76 -8.26 -10.34
CA GLN A 258 -11.92 -7.73 -9.26
C GLN A 258 -10.46 -8.14 -9.42
N ALA A 259 -10.20 -9.43 -9.72
CA ALA A 259 -8.85 -9.93 -9.96
C ALA A 259 -8.20 -9.18 -11.14
N ALA A 260 -8.89 -9.05 -12.27
CA ALA A 260 -8.36 -8.33 -13.43
C ALA A 260 -8.05 -6.86 -13.11
N TRP A 261 -8.95 -6.17 -12.37
CA TRP A 261 -8.78 -4.77 -11.97
C TRP A 261 -7.56 -4.53 -11.07
N ILE A 262 -7.28 -5.45 -10.16
CA ILE A 262 -6.15 -5.39 -9.23
C ILE A 262 -4.87 -5.87 -9.90
N LEU A 263 -4.89 -7.04 -10.52
CA LEU A 263 -3.69 -7.72 -11.03
C LEU A 263 -3.06 -7.02 -12.24
N GLU A 264 -3.87 -6.29 -13.03
CA GLU A 264 -3.35 -5.45 -14.09
C GLU A 264 -2.39 -4.39 -13.54
N LYS A 265 -2.62 -3.86 -12.30
CA LYS A 265 -1.73 -2.92 -11.65
C LYS A 265 -0.45 -3.57 -11.13
N PHE A 266 -0.48 -4.83 -10.78
CA PHE A 266 0.74 -5.59 -10.50
C PHE A 266 1.62 -5.75 -11.75
N TRP A 267 1.01 -5.92 -12.93
CA TRP A 267 1.76 -5.87 -14.18
C TRP A 267 2.33 -4.47 -14.46
N ALA A 268 1.50 -3.44 -14.38
CA ALA A 268 1.87 -2.09 -14.80
C ALA A 268 2.93 -1.44 -13.88
N TRP A 269 2.91 -1.76 -12.58
CA TRP A 269 3.64 -1.00 -11.55
C TRP A 269 4.76 -1.78 -10.87
N THR A 270 4.98 -3.04 -11.20
CA THR A 270 6.14 -3.80 -10.71
C THR A 270 7.27 -3.84 -11.74
N ASP A 271 8.47 -4.14 -11.27
CA ASP A 271 9.64 -4.40 -12.12
C ASP A 271 9.62 -5.87 -12.58
N CYS A 272 8.53 -6.28 -13.25
CA CYS A 272 8.20 -7.67 -13.53
C CYS A 272 8.66 -8.19 -14.91
N ASP A 273 9.41 -7.40 -15.68
CA ASP A 273 9.87 -7.79 -17.00
C ASP A 273 8.75 -8.39 -17.89
N GLY A 274 7.63 -7.67 -17.94
CA GLY A 274 6.48 -7.98 -18.81
C GLY A 274 5.46 -8.98 -18.26
N HIS A 275 5.70 -9.64 -17.11
CA HIS A 275 4.71 -10.53 -16.51
C HIS A 275 4.78 -10.56 -14.97
N PRO A 276 3.66 -10.34 -14.24
CA PRO A 276 3.70 -10.25 -12.78
C PRO A 276 4.20 -11.52 -12.08
N GLU A 277 4.01 -12.69 -12.66
CA GLU A 277 4.51 -13.96 -12.10
C GLU A 277 6.05 -14.10 -12.15
N ASN A 278 6.75 -13.22 -12.86
CA ASN A 278 8.22 -13.17 -12.83
C ASN A 278 8.76 -12.64 -11.50
N ILE A 279 7.95 -11.91 -10.74
CA ILE A 279 8.38 -11.27 -9.49
C ILE A 279 7.58 -11.73 -8.26
N LEU A 280 6.30 -12.07 -8.43
CA LEU A 280 5.41 -12.52 -7.37
C LEU A 280 4.74 -13.85 -7.76
N GLY A 281 4.72 -14.81 -6.84
CA GLY A 281 4.01 -16.07 -7.07
C GLY A 281 2.48 -15.88 -7.13
N ARG A 282 1.78 -16.80 -7.80
CA ARG A 282 0.30 -16.79 -7.91
C ARG A 282 -0.39 -16.68 -6.56
N ASP A 283 0.09 -17.42 -5.57
CA ASP A 283 -0.42 -17.36 -4.22
C ASP A 283 -0.29 -15.96 -3.60
N GLU A 284 0.84 -15.29 -3.82
CA GLU A 284 1.09 -13.95 -3.28
C GLU A 284 0.18 -12.90 -3.94
N LEU A 285 0.00 -13.00 -5.25
CA LEU A 285 -0.94 -12.16 -6.00
C LEU A 285 -2.37 -12.38 -5.52
N LEU A 286 -2.77 -13.64 -5.34
CA LEU A 286 -4.11 -14.00 -4.87
C LEU A 286 -4.32 -13.70 -3.38
N ASP A 287 -3.31 -13.77 -2.52
CA ASP A 287 -3.43 -13.33 -1.13
C ASP A 287 -3.94 -11.88 -1.04
N ASN A 288 -3.37 -11.01 -1.88
CA ASN A 288 -3.80 -9.63 -1.92
C ASN A 288 -5.23 -9.46 -2.48
N VAL A 289 -5.54 -10.13 -3.59
CA VAL A 289 -6.89 -10.11 -4.18
C VAL A 289 -7.93 -10.67 -3.20
N MET A 290 -7.59 -11.74 -2.47
CA MET A 290 -8.46 -12.36 -1.47
C MET A 290 -8.85 -11.40 -0.35
N LEU A 291 -7.93 -10.56 0.14
CA LEU A 291 -8.28 -9.59 1.18
C LEU A 291 -9.39 -8.64 0.72
N TYR A 292 -9.37 -8.23 -0.54
CA TYR A 292 -10.46 -7.41 -1.12
C TYR A 292 -11.75 -8.20 -1.29
N TRP A 293 -11.63 -9.47 -1.72
CA TRP A 293 -12.79 -10.30 -2.02
C TRP A 293 -13.55 -10.71 -0.74
N VAL A 294 -12.88 -11.36 0.20
CA VAL A 294 -13.51 -11.89 1.41
C VAL A 294 -14.08 -10.82 2.34
N THR A 295 -13.61 -9.60 2.21
CA THR A 295 -14.09 -8.44 2.98
C THR A 295 -15.05 -7.56 2.17
N ALA A 296 -15.26 -7.86 0.87
CA ALA A 296 -16.06 -7.09 -0.06
C ALA A 296 -15.68 -5.59 -0.06
N THR A 297 -14.38 -5.27 -0.09
CA THR A 297 -13.85 -3.90 0.05
C THR A 297 -13.54 -3.21 -1.27
N ALA A 298 -13.92 -3.78 -2.41
CA ALA A 298 -13.68 -3.16 -3.72
C ALA A 298 -14.25 -1.73 -3.82
N ALA A 299 -15.51 -1.53 -3.42
CA ALA A 299 -16.14 -0.21 -3.47
C ALA A 299 -15.61 0.74 -2.39
N SER A 300 -15.45 0.25 -1.15
CA SER A 300 -15.04 1.10 -0.02
C SER A 300 -13.60 1.58 -0.17
N SER A 301 -12.69 0.72 -0.65
CA SER A 301 -11.29 1.09 -0.91
C SER A 301 -11.15 2.15 -2.01
N ALA A 302 -11.99 2.10 -3.04
CA ALA A 302 -11.99 3.09 -4.10
C ALA A 302 -12.35 4.51 -3.62
N ARG A 303 -13.08 4.64 -2.50
CA ARG A 303 -13.52 5.93 -1.97
C ARG A 303 -12.39 6.83 -1.49
N ILE A 304 -11.21 6.29 -1.13
CA ILE A 304 -10.07 7.11 -0.74
C ILE A 304 -9.66 8.08 -1.88
N TYR A 305 -9.82 7.67 -3.14
CA TYR A 305 -9.58 8.52 -4.31
C TYR A 305 -10.58 9.67 -4.37
N TRP A 306 -11.87 9.38 -4.17
CA TRP A 306 -12.92 10.40 -4.15
C TRP A 306 -12.73 11.38 -2.99
N GLU A 307 -12.36 10.88 -1.82
CA GLU A 307 -12.11 11.66 -0.61
C GLU A 307 -10.88 12.57 -0.73
N SER A 308 -9.86 12.17 -1.50
CA SER A 308 -8.54 12.82 -1.49
C SER A 308 -8.24 13.63 -2.76
N PHE A 309 -8.87 13.34 -3.90
CA PHE A 309 -8.63 14.07 -5.16
C PHE A 309 -9.68 15.14 -5.50
N GLY A 310 -10.70 15.34 -4.68
CA GLY A 310 -11.68 16.44 -4.86
C GLY A 310 -11.02 17.80 -4.82
N ALA A 311 -11.55 18.77 -5.60
CA ALA A 311 -10.94 20.10 -5.82
C ALA A 311 -10.61 20.90 -4.54
N GLU A 312 -11.38 20.69 -3.47
CA GLU A 312 -11.21 21.40 -2.19
C GLU A 312 -10.29 20.64 -1.20
N ARG A 313 -9.77 19.46 -1.55
CA ARG A 313 -9.14 18.52 -0.62
C ARG A 313 -7.65 18.30 -0.85
N ARG A 314 -7.04 18.99 -1.83
CA ARG A 314 -5.60 18.90 -2.09
C ARG A 314 -4.84 19.77 -1.10
N THR A 315 -4.50 19.22 0.04
CA THR A 315 -3.61 19.89 0.99
C THR A 315 -2.16 19.62 0.62
N VAL A 316 -1.40 20.67 0.36
CA VAL A 316 0.06 20.57 0.23
C VAL A 316 0.66 20.64 1.63
N HIS A 317 1.19 19.51 2.09
CA HIS A 317 1.83 19.44 3.39
C HIS A 317 3.26 20.01 3.32
N LYS A 318 3.61 20.83 4.31
CA LYS A 318 4.99 21.23 4.59
C LYS A 318 5.54 20.31 5.67
N VAL A 319 6.60 19.59 5.36
CA VAL A 319 7.19 18.58 6.23
C VAL A 319 8.54 19.04 6.71
N GLY A 320 8.70 19.18 8.03
CA GLY A 320 9.93 19.59 8.69
C GLY A 320 10.68 18.45 9.38
N VAL A 321 10.02 17.32 9.61
CA VAL A 321 10.67 16.15 10.22
C VAL A 321 11.69 15.53 9.27
N PRO A 322 12.72 14.82 9.80
CA PRO A 322 13.65 14.06 8.98
C PRO A 322 12.92 13.18 7.95
N THR A 323 13.33 13.26 6.70
CA THR A 323 12.68 12.58 5.58
C THR A 323 13.68 11.70 4.84
N GLY A 324 13.31 10.41 4.65
CA GLY A 324 13.97 9.47 3.76
C GLY A 324 13.13 9.22 2.50
N VAL A 325 13.78 9.12 1.36
CA VAL A 325 13.18 8.81 0.06
C VAL A 325 13.90 7.63 -0.56
N ALA A 326 13.16 6.57 -0.90
CA ALA A 326 13.65 5.44 -1.68
C ALA A 326 13.04 5.50 -3.07
N ALA A 327 13.85 5.88 -4.07
CA ALA A 327 13.41 6.01 -5.46
C ALA A 327 13.60 4.67 -6.20
N PHE A 328 12.50 3.96 -6.44
CA PHE A 328 12.50 2.73 -7.22
C PHE A 328 12.34 3.03 -8.72
N PRO A 329 13.07 2.33 -9.61
CA PRO A 329 13.15 2.69 -11.03
C PRO A 329 11.83 2.48 -11.81
N ARG A 330 10.95 1.59 -11.32
CA ARG A 330 9.63 1.31 -11.92
C ARG A 330 8.46 1.85 -11.10
N GLU A 331 8.72 2.81 -10.21
CA GLU A 331 7.64 3.52 -9.51
C GLU A 331 6.84 4.38 -10.50
N ILE A 332 5.53 4.52 -10.25
CA ILE A 332 4.56 5.27 -11.08
C ILE A 332 5.05 6.71 -11.35
N VAL A 333 5.66 7.33 -10.34
CA VAL A 333 6.21 8.69 -10.43
C VAL A 333 7.67 8.67 -9.98
N THR A 334 8.58 9.01 -10.88
CA THR A 334 9.99 9.21 -10.53
C THR A 334 10.12 10.46 -9.66
N PRO A 335 10.61 10.36 -8.40
CA PRO A 335 10.81 11.54 -7.57
C PRO A 335 11.97 12.37 -8.08
N VAL A 336 11.83 13.70 -8.01
CA VAL A 336 12.89 14.65 -8.30
C VAL A 336 13.24 15.41 -7.02
N ARG A 337 14.46 15.26 -6.54
CA ARG A 337 14.88 15.82 -5.24
C ARG A 337 14.59 17.32 -5.12
N ARG A 338 14.95 18.11 -6.14
CA ARG A 338 14.70 19.55 -6.17
C ARG A 338 13.22 19.91 -6.06
N TRP A 339 12.32 19.09 -6.61
CA TRP A 339 10.89 19.31 -6.46
C TRP A 339 10.42 18.97 -5.05
N MET A 340 10.95 17.88 -4.48
CA MET A 340 10.65 17.47 -3.10
C MET A 340 11.04 18.56 -2.09
N GLU A 341 12.18 19.22 -2.26
CA GLU A 341 12.69 20.28 -1.38
C GLU A 341 11.73 21.49 -1.28
N THR A 342 10.75 21.62 -2.17
CA THR A 342 9.70 22.66 -2.04
C THR A 342 8.75 22.38 -0.87
N ASN A 343 8.55 21.14 -0.50
CA ASN A 343 7.62 20.72 0.54
C ASN A 343 8.30 20.04 1.74
N PHE A 344 9.48 19.47 1.55
CA PHE A 344 10.23 18.74 2.57
C PHE A 344 11.53 19.50 2.87
N SER A 345 11.57 20.18 4.01
CA SER A 345 12.71 21.02 4.37
C SER A 345 13.89 20.24 4.99
N ASN A 346 13.72 18.93 5.27
CA ASN A 346 14.70 18.14 6.00
C ASN A 346 14.91 16.74 5.39
N ILE A 347 15.27 16.69 4.11
CA ILE A 347 15.58 15.42 3.42
C ILE A 347 16.99 14.96 3.82
N GLN A 348 17.09 13.95 4.70
CA GLN A 348 18.33 13.42 5.24
C GLN A 348 18.80 12.13 4.58
N HIS A 349 17.93 11.47 3.81
CA HIS A 349 18.25 10.23 3.13
C HIS A 349 17.59 10.21 1.75
N TRP A 350 18.36 9.79 0.75
CA TRP A 350 17.89 9.66 -0.63
C TRP A 350 18.62 8.51 -1.28
N SER A 351 17.88 7.47 -1.66
CA SER A 351 18.42 6.28 -2.28
C SER A 351 17.81 6.08 -3.66
N GLU A 352 18.65 5.87 -4.66
CA GLU A 352 18.24 5.40 -5.97
C GLU A 352 18.40 3.88 -5.99
N MET A 353 17.27 3.17 -6.09
CA MET A 353 17.26 1.72 -6.03
C MET A 353 17.68 1.10 -7.36
N PRO A 354 18.45 -0.01 -7.36
CA PRO A 354 18.92 -0.64 -8.59
C PRO A 354 17.82 -1.36 -9.37
N LYS A 355 16.71 -1.72 -8.72
CA LYS A 355 15.57 -2.47 -9.29
C LYS A 355 14.36 -2.36 -8.39
N GLY A 356 13.19 -2.76 -8.92
CA GLY A 356 11.92 -2.74 -8.20
C GLY A 356 11.02 -1.59 -8.63
N GLY A 357 9.76 -1.68 -8.26
CA GLY A 357 8.71 -0.74 -8.62
C GLY A 357 7.86 -0.32 -7.42
N HIS A 358 6.59 -0.17 -7.69
CA HIS A 358 5.61 0.41 -6.78
C HIS A 358 5.40 -0.40 -5.48
N PHE A 359 5.34 -1.72 -5.58
CA PHE A 359 5.12 -2.61 -4.43
C PHE A 359 6.46 -3.01 -3.79
N ALA A 360 7.29 -2.03 -3.48
CA ALA A 360 8.70 -2.18 -3.10
C ALA A 360 8.93 -3.22 -1.99
N ALA A 361 8.14 -3.22 -0.91
CA ALA A 361 8.25 -4.18 0.18
C ALA A 361 7.89 -5.61 -0.25
N PHE A 362 7.04 -5.75 -1.25
CA PHE A 362 6.55 -7.03 -1.73
C PHE A 362 7.48 -7.66 -2.77
N GLU A 363 7.97 -6.84 -3.72
CA GLU A 363 8.82 -7.29 -4.82
C GLU A 363 10.33 -7.26 -4.52
N GLN A 364 10.80 -6.35 -3.67
CA GLN A 364 12.21 -6.18 -3.30
C GLN A 364 12.39 -6.04 -1.77
N PRO A 365 11.97 -7.04 -0.97
CA PRO A 365 11.94 -6.91 0.49
C PRO A 365 13.30 -6.62 1.11
N ALA A 366 14.40 -7.17 0.57
CA ALA A 366 15.74 -6.91 1.11
C ALA A 366 16.16 -5.46 0.91
N LEU A 367 16.00 -4.90 -0.30
CA LEU A 367 16.33 -3.50 -0.59
C LEU A 367 15.49 -2.56 0.27
N PHE A 368 14.20 -2.85 0.41
CA PHE A 368 13.29 -2.06 1.24
C PHE A 368 13.72 -2.05 2.71
N VAL A 369 13.99 -3.22 3.29
CA VAL A 369 14.42 -3.36 4.69
C VAL A 369 15.73 -2.65 4.95
N ASP A 370 16.71 -2.80 4.08
CA ASP A 370 18.02 -2.18 4.24
C ASP A 370 17.94 -0.65 4.17
N ASP A 371 17.11 -0.12 3.29
CA ASP A 371 16.94 1.33 3.15
C ASP A 371 16.20 1.94 4.34
N VAL A 372 15.12 1.31 4.80
CA VAL A 372 14.39 1.71 6.01
C VAL A 372 15.33 1.73 7.22
N ARG A 373 16.13 0.68 7.42
CA ARG A 373 17.13 0.63 8.49
C ARG A 373 18.18 1.74 8.36
N ALA A 374 18.71 1.94 7.15
CA ALA A 374 19.74 2.95 6.90
C ALA A 374 19.26 4.37 7.22
N PHE A 375 18.02 4.68 6.90
CA PHE A 375 17.42 5.96 7.23
C PHE A 375 17.19 6.11 8.73
N PHE A 376 16.43 5.20 9.34
CA PHE A 376 16.04 5.35 10.75
C PHE A 376 17.19 5.18 11.74
N ARG A 377 18.28 4.51 11.34
CA ARG A 377 19.53 4.46 12.16
C ARG A 377 20.08 5.85 12.49
N LYS A 378 19.82 6.85 11.67
CA LYS A 378 20.25 8.24 11.88
C LYS A 378 19.41 8.97 12.94
N LEU A 379 18.26 8.40 13.32
CA LEU A 379 17.23 9.04 14.14
C LEU A 379 17.03 8.40 15.52
N ARG A 380 17.80 7.34 15.80
CA ARG A 380 17.78 6.60 17.08
C ARG A 380 18.58 7.30 18.16
#